data_99f1a041d8558c812c1fa8daa751c9cb
#
_entry.id   99f1a041d8558c812c1fa8daa751c9cb
#
_cell.length_a   1.000
_cell.length_b   1.000
_cell.length_c   1.000
_cell.angle_alpha   90.00
_cell.angle_beta   90.00
_cell.angle_gamma   90.00
#
_symmetry.space_group_name_H-M   'P 1'
#
loop_
_entity.id
_entity.type
_entity.pdbx_description
1 polymer ?
#
loop_
_entity_poly.entity_id
_entity_poly.type
_entity_poly.pdbx_seq_one_letter_code
_entity_poly.pdbx_strand_id
1 'polypeptide(L)'
;MMVYTNGSLRFSKVIPYAGNIVTNDIAHACTVSRAEAERIKVNYASALYPARLHGDKKIEVASIGGRAPRALTKSDLSLITSARYIELLGVVKDELDKLKADLEAKHIKFELIAGVVITGGGAQIEDLKDCASNVFGCQVRIGSPLNITGIAHNIQL
;
A
#
# COMPACT_ATOMS: atom_id res chain seq x y z
N MET A 1 0.18 10.16 -7.82
CA MET A 1 1.13 9.52 -8.75
C MET A 1 1.86 10.59 -9.53
N MET A 2 3.17 10.44 -9.73
CA MET A 2 4.00 11.33 -10.55
C MET A 2 4.88 10.46 -11.45
N VAL A 3 5.05 10.85 -12.69
CA VAL A 3 5.89 10.15 -13.68
C VAL A 3 6.97 11.08 -14.17
N TYR A 4 8.21 10.62 -14.10
CA TYR A 4 9.40 11.38 -14.50
C TYR A 4 10.08 10.70 -15.69
N THR A 5 10.60 11.50 -16.61
CA THR A 5 11.44 11.05 -17.72
C THR A 5 12.63 11.99 -17.85
N ASN A 6 13.85 11.46 -17.82
CA ASN A 6 15.09 12.22 -17.89
C ASN A 6 15.14 13.38 -16.86
N GLY A 7 14.72 13.10 -15.61
CA GLY A 7 14.71 14.05 -14.52
C GLY A 7 13.58 15.10 -14.56
N SER A 8 12.74 15.10 -15.59
CA SER A 8 11.62 16.04 -15.73
C SER A 8 10.29 15.38 -15.41
N LEU A 9 9.41 16.09 -14.70
CA LEU A 9 8.05 15.66 -14.45
C LEU A 9 7.25 15.66 -15.76
N ARG A 10 6.73 14.52 -16.15
CA ARG A 10 5.95 14.34 -17.39
C ARG A 10 4.46 14.23 -17.16
N PHE A 11 4.09 13.64 -16.04
CA PHE A 11 2.68 13.40 -15.72
C PHE A 11 2.50 13.41 -14.20
N SER A 12 1.37 13.94 -13.78
CA SER A 12 0.95 13.96 -12.37
C SER A 12 -0.55 13.70 -12.29
N LYS A 13 -0.97 12.83 -11.38
CA LYS A 13 -2.38 12.53 -11.13
C LYS A 13 -2.63 12.26 -9.66
N VAL A 14 -3.71 12.80 -9.13
CA VAL A 14 -4.21 12.46 -7.81
C VAL A 14 -5.22 11.33 -7.95
N ILE A 15 -5.04 10.29 -7.15
CA ILE A 15 -5.96 9.16 -7.01
C ILE A 15 -6.55 9.28 -5.61
N PRO A 16 -7.87 9.44 -5.45
CA PRO A 16 -8.49 9.77 -4.15
C PRO A 16 -8.63 8.55 -3.22
N TYR A 17 -7.82 7.52 -3.45
CA TYR A 17 -7.83 6.28 -2.68
C TYR A 17 -6.47 6.02 -2.04
N ALA A 18 -6.47 5.71 -0.74
CA ALA A 18 -5.27 5.44 0.04
C ALA A 18 -5.56 4.48 1.20
N GLY A 19 -4.61 4.34 2.11
CA GLY A 19 -4.68 3.40 3.24
C GLY A 19 -5.93 3.50 4.13
N ASN A 20 -6.65 4.62 4.11
CA ASN A 20 -7.92 4.75 4.83
C ASN A 20 -9.00 3.76 4.38
N ILE A 21 -9.00 3.33 3.12
CA ILE A 21 -9.93 2.31 2.64
C ILE A 21 -9.62 0.96 3.31
N VAL A 22 -8.34 0.61 3.40
CA VAL A 22 -7.91 -0.61 4.12
C VAL A 22 -8.36 -0.57 5.58
N THR A 23 -8.24 0.58 6.24
CA THR A 23 -8.74 0.76 7.61
C THR A 23 -10.24 0.53 7.71
N ASN A 24 -11.01 1.03 6.76
CA ASN A 24 -12.47 0.82 6.73
C ASN A 24 -12.81 -0.65 6.50
N ASP A 25 -12.11 -1.35 5.62
CA ASP A 25 -12.33 -2.78 5.38
C ASP A 25 -12.07 -3.61 6.64
N ILE A 26 -10.96 -3.33 7.36
CA ILE A 26 -10.67 -3.97 8.64
C ILE A 26 -11.77 -3.65 9.67
N ALA A 27 -12.21 -2.39 9.76
CA ALA A 27 -13.25 -2.00 10.70
C ALA A 27 -14.56 -2.76 10.45
N HIS A 28 -14.94 -2.91 9.18
CA HIS A 28 -16.12 -3.68 8.78
C HIS A 28 -15.96 -5.18 9.04
N ALA A 29 -14.89 -5.80 8.54
CA ALA A 29 -14.67 -7.23 8.63
C ALA A 29 -14.50 -7.70 10.07
N CYS A 30 -13.79 -6.94 10.89
CA CYS A 30 -13.54 -7.27 12.30
C CYS A 30 -14.61 -6.71 13.25
N THR A 31 -15.52 -5.86 12.79
CA THR A 31 -16.54 -5.17 13.62
C THR A 31 -15.90 -4.41 14.78
N VAL A 32 -14.92 -3.58 14.47
CA VAL A 32 -14.14 -2.77 15.43
C VAL A 32 -14.27 -1.28 15.13
N SER A 33 -13.88 -0.45 16.08
CA SER A 33 -13.79 0.98 15.85
C SER A 33 -12.73 1.31 14.80
N ARG A 34 -12.88 2.45 14.11
CA ARG A 34 -11.89 2.91 13.12
C ARG A 34 -10.49 3.10 13.73
N ALA A 35 -10.41 3.56 14.98
CA ALA A 35 -9.15 3.73 15.69
C ALA A 35 -8.46 2.38 15.92
N GLU A 36 -9.24 1.37 16.33
CA GLU A 36 -8.72 0.01 16.53
C GLU A 36 -8.33 -0.63 15.20
N ALA A 37 -9.11 -0.44 14.14
CA ALA A 37 -8.78 -0.92 12.79
C ALA A 37 -7.47 -0.30 12.28
N GLU A 38 -7.23 1.00 12.54
CA GLU A 38 -5.98 1.66 12.19
C GLU A 38 -4.81 1.08 12.97
N ARG A 39 -4.96 0.85 14.28
CA ARG A 39 -3.95 0.17 15.11
C ARG A 39 -3.61 -1.22 14.58
N ILE A 40 -4.63 -1.99 14.21
CA ILE A 40 -4.46 -3.34 13.65
C ILE A 40 -3.73 -3.26 12.30
N LYS A 41 -4.14 -2.36 11.43
CA LYS A 41 -3.50 -2.15 10.12
C LYS A 41 -2.01 -1.83 10.27
N VAL A 42 -1.67 -0.84 11.07
CA VAL A 42 -0.28 -0.36 11.22
C VAL A 42 0.63 -1.44 11.79
N ASN A 43 0.13 -2.25 12.74
CA ASN A 43 0.96 -3.21 13.47
C ASN A 43 1.00 -4.61 12.84
N TYR A 44 -0.01 -5.00 12.05
CA TYR A 44 -0.17 -6.40 11.66
C TYR A 44 -0.56 -6.64 10.21
N ALA A 45 -0.99 -5.61 9.45
CA ALA A 45 -1.41 -5.80 8.07
C ALA A 45 -0.25 -6.19 7.16
N SER A 46 -0.52 -7.08 6.21
CA SER A 46 0.37 -7.43 5.12
C SER A 46 -0.33 -7.20 3.78
N ALA A 47 0.42 -6.80 2.77
CA ALA A 47 -0.07 -6.64 1.40
C ALA A 47 -0.04 -7.95 0.59
N LEU A 48 0.45 -9.05 1.17
CA LEU A 48 0.42 -10.39 0.57
C LEU A 48 -0.41 -11.36 1.40
N TYR A 49 -1.01 -12.33 0.71
CA TYR A 49 -1.67 -13.48 1.33
C TYR A 49 -1.08 -14.79 0.79
N PRO A 50 -0.77 -15.77 1.67
CA PRO A 50 -0.64 -15.60 3.12
C PRO A 50 0.49 -14.64 3.50
N ALA A 51 0.37 -13.99 4.66
CA ALA A 51 1.44 -13.14 5.18
C ALA A 51 2.73 -13.97 5.37
N ARG A 52 3.85 -13.48 4.86
CA ARG A 52 5.13 -14.23 4.90
C ARG A 52 5.68 -14.42 6.30
N LEU A 53 5.51 -13.40 7.14
CA LEU A 53 6.04 -13.42 8.50
C LEU A 53 4.89 -13.56 9.51
N HIS A 54 5.06 -14.50 10.45
CA HIS A 54 4.16 -14.65 11.60
C HIS A 54 2.67 -14.80 11.26
N GLY A 55 2.32 -15.54 10.18
CA GLY A 55 0.94 -15.74 9.73
C GLY A 55 0.00 -16.33 10.82
N ASP A 56 0.54 -17.16 11.71
CA ASP A 56 -0.23 -17.79 12.82
C ASP A 56 -0.28 -16.92 14.09
N LYS A 57 0.33 -15.72 14.08
CA LYS A 57 0.27 -14.82 15.21
C LYS A 57 -1.16 -14.42 15.49
N LYS A 58 -1.62 -14.68 16.69
CA LYS A 58 -2.93 -14.25 17.19
C LYS A 58 -2.90 -12.77 17.54
N ILE A 59 -3.90 -12.04 17.07
CA ILE A 59 -4.11 -10.62 17.32
C ILE A 59 -5.37 -10.53 18.17
N GLU A 60 -5.26 -9.97 19.37
CA GLU A 60 -6.42 -9.63 20.18
C GLU A 60 -7.08 -8.37 19.62
N VAL A 61 -8.35 -8.47 19.34
CA VAL A 61 -9.15 -7.42 18.74
C VAL A 61 -10.25 -7.02 19.70
N ALA A 62 -10.24 -5.76 20.12
CA ALA A 62 -11.27 -5.21 20.99
C ALA A 62 -12.59 -5.06 20.22
N SER A 63 -13.61 -5.79 20.63
CA SER A 63 -14.93 -5.72 20.00
C SER A 63 -15.72 -4.49 20.46
N ILE A 64 -16.60 -3.97 19.57
CA ILE A 64 -17.54 -2.89 19.90
C ILE A 64 -18.72 -3.46 20.74
N GLY A 65 -19.25 -2.67 21.66
CA GLY A 65 -20.48 -2.98 22.38
C GLY A 65 -20.34 -4.01 23.52
N GLY A 66 -19.18 -4.08 24.18
CA GLY A 66 -18.97 -4.93 25.37
C GLY A 66 -18.90 -6.43 25.07
N ARG A 67 -18.76 -6.82 23.80
CA ARG A 67 -18.53 -8.21 23.43
C ARG A 67 -17.12 -8.65 23.83
N ALA A 68 -16.96 -9.94 24.12
CA ALA A 68 -15.64 -10.50 24.40
C ALA A 68 -14.65 -10.25 23.24
N PRO A 69 -13.37 -9.98 23.55
CA PRO A 69 -12.33 -9.86 22.56
C PRO A 69 -12.31 -11.07 21.61
N ARG A 70 -12.11 -10.83 20.33
CA ARG A 70 -11.98 -11.89 19.33
C ARG A 70 -10.50 -12.08 19.01
N ALA A 71 -10.07 -13.31 18.82
CA ALA A 71 -8.77 -13.62 18.28
C ALA A 71 -8.87 -13.67 16.76
N LEU A 72 -8.01 -12.90 16.08
CA LEU A 72 -7.81 -12.93 14.63
C LEU A 72 -6.37 -13.38 14.38
N THR A 73 -6.13 -14.20 13.38
CA THR A 73 -4.75 -14.49 12.99
C THR A 73 -4.23 -13.41 12.02
N LYS A 74 -2.92 -13.22 11.98
CA LYS A 74 -2.31 -12.32 10.99
C LYS A 74 -2.61 -12.80 9.56
N SER A 75 -2.73 -14.12 9.36
CA SER A 75 -3.10 -14.70 8.07
C SER A 75 -4.53 -14.30 7.67
N ASP A 76 -5.50 -14.39 8.58
CA ASP A 76 -6.88 -13.96 8.29
C ASP A 76 -6.95 -12.47 7.98
N LEU A 77 -6.18 -11.66 8.71
CA LEU A 77 -6.08 -10.21 8.44
C LEU A 77 -5.48 -9.97 7.06
N SER A 78 -4.42 -10.70 6.69
CA SER A 78 -3.75 -10.54 5.40
C SER A 78 -4.66 -10.90 4.21
N LEU A 79 -5.62 -11.80 4.38
CA LEU A 79 -6.62 -12.10 3.36
C LEU A 79 -7.44 -10.86 2.98
N ILE A 80 -7.83 -10.08 3.99
CA ILE A 80 -8.61 -8.85 3.80
C ILE A 80 -7.72 -7.76 3.22
N THR A 81 -6.54 -7.54 3.80
CA THR A 81 -5.69 -6.41 3.47
C THR A 81 -5.00 -6.57 2.11
N SER A 82 -4.54 -7.77 1.77
CA SER A 82 -3.89 -8.03 0.49
C SER A 82 -4.81 -7.78 -0.70
N ALA A 83 -6.07 -8.23 -0.62
CA ALA A 83 -7.06 -7.99 -1.67
C ALA A 83 -7.23 -6.48 -1.95
N ARG A 84 -7.32 -5.67 -0.88
CA ARG A 84 -7.46 -4.22 -1.01
C ARG A 84 -6.18 -3.55 -1.52
N TYR A 85 -5.00 -4.00 -1.11
CA TYR A 85 -3.75 -3.44 -1.64
C TYR A 85 -3.56 -3.77 -3.12
N ILE A 86 -3.90 -4.99 -3.55
CA ILE A 86 -3.89 -5.36 -4.98
C ILE A 86 -4.82 -4.45 -5.78
N GLU A 87 -6.03 -4.20 -5.29
CA GLU A 87 -6.98 -3.30 -5.95
C GLU A 87 -6.46 -1.86 -6.04
N LEU A 88 -5.95 -1.30 -4.93
CA LEU A 88 -5.38 0.05 -4.90
C LEU A 88 -4.21 0.22 -5.88
N LEU A 89 -3.31 -0.77 -5.91
CA LEU A 89 -2.18 -0.77 -6.84
C LEU A 89 -2.66 -0.97 -8.28
N GLY A 90 -3.72 -1.77 -8.49
CA GLY A 90 -4.37 -1.96 -9.79
C GLY A 90 -4.91 -0.65 -10.36
N VAL A 91 -5.58 0.17 -9.55
CA VAL A 91 -6.05 1.50 -9.98
C VAL A 91 -4.88 2.39 -10.44
N VAL A 92 -3.74 2.33 -9.75
CA VAL A 92 -2.53 3.06 -10.17
C VAL A 92 -1.98 2.50 -11.48
N LYS A 93 -1.96 1.18 -11.64
CA LYS A 93 -1.53 0.52 -12.86
C LYS A 93 -2.40 0.90 -14.05
N ASP A 94 -3.71 0.89 -13.91
CA ASP A 94 -4.65 1.27 -14.97
C ASP A 94 -4.38 2.69 -15.47
N GLU A 95 -4.03 3.62 -14.56
CA GLU A 95 -3.67 4.99 -14.94
C GLU A 95 -2.31 5.08 -15.65
N LEU A 96 -1.36 4.21 -15.29
CA LEU A 96 -0.08 4.09 -16.01
C LEU A 96 -0.28 3.50 -17.41
N ASP A 97 -1.14 2.49 -17.55
CA ASP A 97 -1.44 1.84 -18.82
C ASP A 97 -2.16 2.81 -19.76
N LYS A 98 -3.09 3.65 -19.26
CA LYS A 98 -3.70 4.75 -20.04
C LYS A 98 -2.65 5.75 -20.51
N LEU A 99 -1.76 6.20 -19.62
CA LEU A 99 -0.68 7.10 -19.99
C LEU A 99 0.23 6.50 -21.06
N LYS A 100 0.55 5.21 -20.93
CA LYS A 100 1.35 4.49 -21.93
C LYS A 100 0.68 4.50 -23.29
N ALA A 101 -0.61 4.17 -23.36
CA ALA A 101 -1.39 4.17 -24.60
C ALA A 101 -1.43 5.57 -25.25
N ASP A 102 -1.63 6.62 -24.45
CA ASP A 102 -1.65 8.02 -24.92
C ASP A 102 -0.30 8.46 -25.50
N LEU A 103 0.81 8.02 -24.90
CA LEU A 103 2.15 8.34 -25.39
C LEU A 103 2.51 7.53 -26.66
N GLU A 104 2.16 6.26 -26.69
CA GLU A 104 2.34 5.40 -27.88
C GLU A 104 1.56 5.93 -29.08
N ALA A 105 0.34 6.42 -28.89
CA ALA A 105 -0.45 7.08 -29.94
C ALA A 105 0.25 8.34 -30.51
N LYS A 106 1.11 8.96 -29.73
CA LYS A 106 1.95 10.10 -30.13
C LYS A 106 3.35 9.69 -30.61
N HIS A 107 3.59 8.40 -30.84
CA HIS A 107 4.87 7.80 -31.22
C HIS A 107 6.00 8.06 -30.19
N ILE A 108 5.62 8.23 -28.90
CA ILE A 108 6.56 8.40 -27.80
C ILE A 108 6.67 7.07 -27.07
N LYS A 109 7.85 6.44 -27.10
CA LYS A 109 8.12 5.22 -26.35
C LYS A 109 8.12 5.50 -24.85
N PHE A 110 7.35 4.74 -24.09
CA PHE A 110 7.27 4.82 -22.65
C PHE A 110 7.46 3.45 -22.00
N GLU A 111 8.47 3.33 -21.16
CA GLU A 111 8.77 2.12 -20.39
C GLU A 111 9.19 2.48 -18.98
N LEU A 112 8.78 1.68 -18.00
CA LEU A 112 9.17 1.85 -16.59
C LEU A 112 10.55 1.20 -16.30
N ILE A 113 11.58 1.56 -17.07
CA ILE A 113 12.94 0.99 -16.95
C ILE A 113 13.53 1.21 -15.55
N ALA A 114 13.33 2.37 -14.98
CA ALA A 114 13.80 2.71 -13.63
C ALA A 114 12.90 2.13 -12.51
N GLY A 115 11.80 1.46 -12.88
CA GLY A 115 10.85 0.89 -11.94
C GLY A 115 9.94 1.93 -11.27
N VAL A 116 9.33 1.51 -10.16
CA VAL A 116 8.38 2.30 -9.38
C VAL A 116 8.95 2.58 -7.99
N VAL A 117 8.71 3.79 -7.50
CA VAL A 117 9.04 4.18 -6.13
C VAL A 117 7.75 4.46 -5.39
N ILE A 118 7.55 3.78 -4.26
CA ILE A 118 6.42 4.01 -3.37
C ILE A 118 6.94 4.67 -2.09
N THR A 119 6.30 5.72 -1.62
CA THR A 119 6.72 6.45 -0.42
C THR A 119 5.51 6.89 0.41
N GLY A 120 5.76 7.37 1.61
CA GLY A 120 4.75 7.78 2.57
C GLY A 120 4.37 6.68 3.56
N GLY A 121 3.52 6.98 4.54
CA GLY A 121 3.14 6.06 5.61
C GLY A 121 2.52 4.74 5.10
N GLY A 122 1.73 4.79 4.03
CA GLY A 122 1.16 3.58 3.40
C GLY A 122 2.20 2.66 2.78
N ALA A 123 3.41 3.16 2.50
CA ALA A 123 4.50 2.36 1.94
C ALA A 123 5.18 1.43 2.97
N GLN A 124 4.91 1.63 4.25
CA GLN A 124 5.53 0.87 5.36
C GLN A 124 4.80 -0.45 5.67
N ILE A 125 3.70 -0.73 4.99
CA ILE A 125 2.96 -1.98 5.16
C ILE A 125 3.85 -3.16 4.74
N GLU A 126 3.83 -4.21 5.56
CA GLU A 126 4.60 -5.43 5.29
C GLU A 126 4.26 -6.02 3.92
N ASP A 127 5.25 -6.53 3.23
CA ASP A 127 5.16 -7.15 1.91
C ASP A 127 4.66 -6.24 0.75
N LEU A 128 4.46 -4.91 0.98
CA LEU A 128 3.95 -4.02 -0.06
C LEU A 128 4.87 -3.95 -1.28
N LYS A 129 6.17 -3.96 -1.08
CA LYS A 129 7.16 -3.94 -2.17
C LYS A 129 6.93 -5.10 -3.14
N ASP A 130 6.77 -6.31 -2.61
CA ASP A 130 6.61 -7.51 -3.41
C ASP A 130 5.23 -7.57 -4.06
N CYS A 131 4.18 -7.19 -3.33
CA CYS A 131 2.84 -7.04 -3.88
C CYS A 131 2.83 -6.06 -5.06
N ALA A 132 3.44 -4.90 -4.90
CA ALA A 132 3.53 -3.88 -5.94
C ALA A 132 4.38 -4.36 -7.14
N SER A 133 5.48 -5.08 -6.90
CA SER A 133 6.29 -5.66 -7.99
C SER A 133 5.49 -6.65 -8.82
N ASN A 134 4.63 -7.45 -8.17
CA ASN A 134 3.74 -8.39 -8.87
C ASN A 134 2.68 -7.66 -9.70
N VAL A 135 2.09 -6.59 -9.15
CA VAL A 135 1.04 -5.82 -9.85
C VAL A 135 1.61 -5.04 -11.02
N PHE A 136 2.72 -4.31 -10.83
CA PHE A 136 3.30 -3.46 -11.87
C PHE A 136 4.14 -4.25 -12.90
N GLY A 137 4.58 -5.47 -12.56
CA GLY A 137 5.46 -6.27 -13.42
C GLY A 137 6.86 -5.67 -13.59
N CYS A 138 7.31 -4.84 -12.66
CA CYS A 138 8.62 -4.18 -12.69
C CYS A 138 9.23 -4.07 -11.30
N GLN A 139 10.48 -3.62 -11.23
CA GLN A 139 11.15 -3.40 -9.96
C GLN A 139 10.47 -2.27 -9.17
N VAL A 140 10.20 -2.55 -7.89
CA VAL A 140 9.65 -1.56 -6.95
C VAL A 140 10.62 -1.34 -5.80
N ARG A 141 10.76 -0.11 -5.37
CA ARG A 141 11.49 0.24 -4.15
C ARG A 141 10.66 1.14 -3.24
N ILE A 142 10.86 1.01 -1.95
CA ILE A 142 10.31 1.95 -0.98
C ILE A 142 11.25 3.16 -0.91
N GLY A 143 10.69 4.33 -1.13
CA GLY A 143 11.42 5.60 -1.07
C GLY A 143 11.45 6.14 0.34
N SER A 144 12.63 6.56 0.77
CA SER A 144 12.84 7.32 2.01
C SER A 144 13.49 8.67 1.68
N PRO A 145 13.31 9.70 2.51
CA PRO A 145 14.02 10.97 2.35
C PRO A 145 15.53 10.74 2.38
N LEU A 146 16.24 11.29 1.39
CA LEU A 146 17.69 11.22 1.28
C LEU A 146 18.25 12.64 1.37
N ASN A 147 19.43 12.78 2.00
CA ASN A 147 20.18 14.02 2.07
C ASN A 147 19.43 15.21 2.72
N ILE A 148 18.55 14.93 3.68
CA ILE A 148 17.85 15.95 4.46
C ILE A 148 18.54 16.05 5.81
N THR A 149 19.14 17.21 6.12
CA THR A 149 19.74 17.53 7.41
C THR A 149 18.72 18.25 8.31
N GLY A 150 18.76 18.00 9.63
CA GLY A 150 17.91 18.69 10.60
C GLY A 150 16.55 18.03 10.87
N ILE A 151 16.29 16.86 10.34
CA ILE A 151 15.10 16.06 10.71
C ILE A 151 15.44 15.27 11.97
N ALA A 152 14.71 15.50 13.07
CA ALA A 152 14.78 14.65 14.24
C ALA A 152 14.40 13.20 13.88
N HIS A 153 15.03 12.22 14.50
CA HIS A 153 14.88 10.77 14.22
C HIS A 153 13.41 10.24 14.26
N ASN A 154 12.47 11.05 14.72
CA ASN A 154 11.06 10.67 14.89
C ASN A 154 10.16 10.97 13.67
N ILE A 155 10.71 11.49 12.58
CA ILE A 155 9.96 11.68 11.33
C ILE A 155 10.43 10.61 10.33
N GLN A 156 10.25 9.36 10.68
CA GLN A 156 10.16 8.29 9.69
C GLN A 156 8.71 8.28 9.19
N LEU A 157 8.49 8.98 8.12
CA LEU A 157 7.24 8.95 7.35
C LEU A 157 7.12 7.61 6.62
#